data_0cebce28420901d3bbb67908727b733a
#
_entry.id   0cebce28420901d3bbb67908727b733a
#
_cell.length_a   1.000
_cell.length_b   1.000
_cell.length_c   1.000
_cell.angle_alpha   90.00
_cell.angle_beta   90.00
_cell.angle_gamma   90.00
#
_symmetry.space_group_name_H-M   'P 1'
#
loop_
_entity.id
_entity.type
_entity.pdbx_description
1 polymer ?
#
loop_
_entity_poly.entity_id
_entity_poly.type
_entity_poly.pdbx_seq_one_letter_code
_entity_poly.pdbx_strand_id
1 'polypeptide(L)'
;MTTQDVKANPMAGRIARWADIQRNGVPVMFIDSVLPGHFRMNYSVIGDTASENPDFQPAISAPHKFQIGMFEAPPGNGPGWHTHTYVELFVPLTGTWRFVYGTNPDDADDDVTEVLLGPWDVISFPPGLWRRFENASDANAVGFAVLDPHDAFLEKDPIWPEWMVEQAAARGLSADPSGRMIKPDNFAEIESEVRASIAEA
;
A
#
# COMPACT_ATOMS: atom_id res chain seq x y z
N MET A 1 -28.42 39.86 -21.91
CA MET A 1 -27.72 39.25 -20.75
C MET A 1 -26.56 38.49 -21.33
N THR A 2 -25.36 39.03 -21.24
CA THR A 2 -24.13 38.39 -21.72
C THR A 2 -23.75 37.30 -20.76
N THR A 3 -23.75 36.05 -21.22
CA THR A 3 -23.12 34.91 -20.54
C THR A 3 -21.64 35.23 -20.42
N GLN A 4 -21.19 35.60 -19.21
CA GLN A 4 -19.78 35.61 -18.92
C GLN A 4 -19.30 34.14 -19.01
N ASP A 5 -18.40 33.90 -19.97
CA ASP A 5 -17.62 32.65 -20.01
C ASP A 5 -16.87 32.52 -18.70
N VAL A 6 -17.35 31.65 -17.81
CA VAL A 6 -16.63 31.28 -16.61
C VAL A 6 -15.37 30.56 -17.10
N LYS A 7 -14.23 31.25 -17.07
CA LYS A 7 -12.93 30.62 -17.37
C LYS A 7 -12.80 29.34 -16.55
N ALA A 8 -12.69 28.21 -17.23
CA ALA A 8 -12.48 26.93 -16.59
C ALA A 8 -11.25 27.03 -15.67
N ASN A 9 -11.38 26.64 -14.41
CA ASN A 9 -10.27 26.64 -13.47
C ASN A 9 -9.25 25.57 -13.92
N PRO A 10 -8.03 25.93 -14.36
CA PRO A 10 -7.04 24.97 -14.85
C PRO A 10 -6.53 24.02 -13.76
N MET A 11 -6.80 24.34 -12.48
CA MET A 11 -6.44 23.51 -11.33
C MET A 11 -7.59 22.62 -10.83
N ALA A 12 -8.74 22.65 -11.50
CA ALA A 12 -9.85 21.76 -11.17
C ALA A 12 -9.41 20.28 -11.30
N GLY A 13 -9.65 19.48 -10.27
CA GLY A 13 -9.22 18.08 -10.23
C GLY A 13 -7.71 17.85 -10.07
N ARG A 14 -6.94 18.89 -9.71
CA ARG A 14 -5.49 18.80 -9.49
C ARG A 14 -5.06 19.17 -8.08
N ILE A 15 -6.00 19.26 -7.16
CA ILE A 15 -5.75 19.56 -5.75
C ILE A 15 -6.40 18.46 -4.93
N ALA A 16 -5.62 17.78 -4.12
CA ALA A 16 -6.06 16.80 -3.16
C ALA A 16 -5.77 17.32 -1.74
N ARG A 17 -6.75 17.25 -0.85
CA ARG A 17 -6.59 17.67 0.55
C ARG A 17 -6.61 16.44 1.44
N TRP A 18 -5.67 16.34 2.36
CA TRP A 18 -5.59 15.20 3.28
C TRP A 18 -6.92 14.94 3.99
N ALA A 19 -7.58 15.97 4.52
CA ALA A 19 -8.88 15.84 5.19
C ALA A 19 -9.99 15.24 4.31
N ASP A 20 -9.87 15.32 2.99
CA ASP A 20 -10.81 14.72 2.04
C ASP A 20 -10.39 13.30 1.67
N ILE A 21 -9.10 13.07 1.43
CA ILE A 21 -8.52 11.77 1.09
C ILE A 21 -8.70 10.78 2.25
N GLN A 22 -8.43 11.21 3.47
CA GLN A 22 -8.47 10.38 4.69
C GLN A 22 -9.83 9.70 4.93
N ARG A 23 -10.91 10.27 4.41
CA ARG A 23 -12.25 9.68 4.54
C ARG A 23 -12.48 8.49 3.59
N ASN A 24 -11.65 8.35 2.57
CA ASN A 24 -11.80 7.37 1.49
C ASN A 24 -10.68 6.31 1.51
N GLY A 25 -10.12 6.04 2.68
CA GLY A 25 -9.12 5.01 2.85
C GLY A 25 -9.72 3.62 2.64
N VAL A 26 -9.00 2.78 1.90
CA VAL A 26 -9.36 1.38 1.66
C VAL A 26 -8.13 0.49 1.76
N PRO A 27 -8.29 -0.80 2.07
CA PRO A 27 -7.21 -1.77 1.88
C PRO A 27 -6.84 -1.83 0.40
N VAL A 28 -5.56 -1.69 0.08
CA VAL A 28 -5.09 -1.74 -1.31
C VAL A 28 -4.91 -3.16 -1.80
N MET A 29 -4.37 -4.03 -0.93
CA MET A 29 -4.12 -5.44 -1.21
C MET A 29 -4.91 -6.31 -0.25
N PHE A 30 -5.64 -7.29 -0.78
CA PHE A 30 -6.46 -8.18 0.04
C PHE A 30 -5.61 -9.08 0.93
N ILE A 31 -4.42 -9.48 0.47
CA ILE A 31 -3.51 -10.32 1.24
C ILE A 31 -3.08 -9.65 2.56
N ASP A 32 -2.77 -8.36 2.53
CA ASP A 32 -2.42 -7.60 3.74
C ASP A 32 -3.58 -7.51 4.74
N SER A 33 -4.82 -7.51 4.24
CA SER A 33 -6.01 -7.38 5.08
C SER A 33 -6.41 -8.68 5.79
N VAL A 34 -5.99 -9.84 5.26
CA VAL A 34 -6.36 -11.14 5.83
C VAL A 34 -5.26 -11.75 6.70
N LEU A 35 -4.05 -11.21 6.66
CA LEU A 35 -2.92 -11.68 7.45
C LEU A 35 -2.67 -10.76 8.65
N PRO A 36 -2.58 -11.30 9.88
CA PRO A 36 -2.25 -10.51 11.07
C PRO A 36 -0.89 -9.81 10.94
N GLY A 37 -0.79 -8.57 11.44
CA GLY A 37 0.44 -7.78 11.38
C GLY A 37 0.66 -7.05 10.05
N HIS A 38 -0.27 -7.18 9.08
CA HIS A 38 -0.12 -6.55 7.77
C HIS A 38 -1.20 -5.52 7.45
N PHE A 39 -2.10 -5.25 8.39
CA PHE A 39 -3.20 -4.32 8.17
C PHE A 39 -2.73 -2.88 7.98
N ARG A 40 -3.26 -2.23 6.96
CA ARG A 40 -3.08 -0.79 6.69
C ARG A 40 -4.26 -0.23 5.90
N MET A 41 -4.53 1.04 6.10
CA MET A 41 -5.41 1.80 5.22
C MET A 41 -4.57 2.54 4.19
N ASN A 42 -5.02 2.53 2.95
CA ASN A 42 -4.35 3.18 1.83
C ASN A 42 -5.24 4.26 1.22
N TYR A 43 -4.60 5.29 0.71
CA TYR A 43 -5.24 6.47 0.13
C TYR A 43 -4.58 6.77 -1.21
N SER A 44 -5.33 6.63 -2.30
CA SER A 44 -4.82 6.96 -3.63
C SER A 44 -4.83 8.47 -3.85
N VAL A 45 -3.68 9.05 -4.13
CA VAL A 45 -3.53 10.50 -4.28
C VAL A 45 -3.40 10.90 -5.74
N ILE A 46 -2.45 10.32 -6.46
CA ILE A 46 -2.14 10.68 -7.85
C ILE A 46 -1.90 9.43 -8.69
N GLY A 47 -2.48 9.41 -9.87
CA GLY A 47 -2.24 8.41 -10.91
C GLY A 47 -2.96 7.09 -10.69
N ASP A 48 -2.91 6.25 -11.71
CA ASP A 48 -3.44 4.89 -11.63
C ASP A 48 -2.60 4.08 -10.64
N THR A 49 -3.24 3.29 -9.81
CA THR A 49 -2.58 2.58 -8.72
C THR A 49 -2.61 1.08 -8.93
N ALA A 50 -1.49 0.42 -8.65
CA ALA A 50 -1.47 -1.02 -8.48
C ALA A 50 -2.36 -1.37 -7.29
N SER A 51 -3.52 -1.93 -7.56
CA SER A 51 -4.46 -2.32 -6.54
C SER A 51 -5.35 -3.45 -7.02
N GLU A 52 -5.57 -4.41 -6.16
CA GLU A 52 -6.58 -5.44 -6.34
C GLU A 52 -7.98 -4.89 -6.00
N ASN A 53 -8.05 -3.80 -5.26
CA ASN A 53 -9.29 -3.22 -4.78
C ASN A 53 -9.81 -2.15 -5.76
N PRO A 54 -10.96 -2.38 -6.43
CA PRO A 54 -11.54 -1.44 -7.38
C PRO A 54 -11.99 -0.12 -6.74
N ASP A 55 -12.15 -0.07 -5.42
CA ASP A 55 -12.54 1.14 -4.69
C ASP A 55 -11.35 2.09 -4.45
N PHE A 56 -10.13 1.64 -4.75
CA PHE A 56 -8.91 2.43 -4.60
C PHE A 56 -8.73 3.39 -5.78
N GLN A 57 -9.42 4.52 -5.75
CA GLN A 57 -9.45 5.51 -6.83
C GLN A 57 -8.64 6.77 -6.47
N PRO A 58 -7.84 7.32 -7.41
CA PRO A 58 -7.00 8.47 -7.13
C PRO A 58 -7.82 9.76 -6.97
N ALA A 59 -7.44 10.56 -6.00
CA ALA A 59 -8.01 11.90 -5.81
C ALA A 59 -7.66 12.85 -6.98
N ILE A 60 -6.52 12.64 -7.64
CA ILE A 60 -6.09 13.34 -8.84
C ILE A 60 -5.90 12.29 -9.94
N SER A 61 -6.90 12.13 -10.78
CA SER A 61 -6.93 11.15 -11.88
C SER A 61 -6.24 11.62 -13.16
N ALA A 62 -5.79 12.89 -13.23
CA ALA A 62 -5.06 13.39 -14.39
C ALA A 62 -3.78 12.54 -14.61
N PRO A 63 -3.39 12.23 -15.86
CA PRO A 63 -2.22 11.40 -16.14
C PRO A 63 -0.93 12.00 -15.57
N HIS A 64 -0.13 11.14 -14.92
CA HIS A 64 1.20 11.43 -14.40
C HIS A 64 2.15 10.29 -14.77
N LYS A 65 3.45 10.56 -14.78
CA LYS A 65 4.50 9.53 -14.99
C LYS A 65 4.95 8.88 -13.68
N PHE A 66 4.23 9.11 -12.62
CA PHE A 66 4.46 8.55 -11.29
C PHE A 66 3.12 8.40 -10.58
N GLN A 67 3.12 7.62 -9.53
CA GLN A 67 2.00 7.50 -8.62
C GLN A 67 2.38 7.99 -7.23
N ILE A 68 1.40 8.50 -6.51
CA ILE A 68 1.52 8.78 -5.09
C ILE A 68 0.37 8.11 -4.37
N GLY A 69 0.71 7.23 -3.45
CA GLY A 69 -0.18 6.67 -2.46
C GLY A 69 0.23 7.13 -1.06
N MET A 70 -0.75 7.36 -0.19
CA MET A 70 -0.52 7.50 1.24
C MET A 70 -1.06 6.27 1.94
N PHE A 71 -0.56 5.98 3.13
CA PHE A 71 -1.04 4.87 3.95
C PHE A 71 -0.90 5.21 5.42
N GLU A 72 -1.73 4.57 6.22
CA GLU A 72 -1.76 4.64 7.66
C GLU A 72 -1.81 3.22 8.21
N ALA A 73 -0.92 2.91 9.17
CA ALA A 73 -0.90 1.63 9.83
C ALA A 73 -0.90 1.79 11.37
N PRO A 74 -1.61 0.92 12.09
CA PRO A 74 -1.49 0.83 13.54
C PRO A 74 -0.13 0.25 13.95
N PRO A 75 0.24 0.33 15.24
CA PRO A 75 1.47 -0.26 15.76
C PRO A 75 1.68 -1.71 15.32
N GLY A 76 2.91 -2.07 14.96
CA GLY A 76 3.29 -3.41 14.53
C GLY A 76 2.69 -3.87 13.20
N ASN A 77 2.05 -2.98 12.44
CA ASN A 77 1.40 -3.32 11.18
C ASN A 77 2.00 -2.56 10.00
N GLY A 78 1.87 -3.15 8.81
CA GLY A 78 2.38 -2.61 7.55
C GLY A 78 2.39 -3.70 6.48
N PRO A 79 2.78 -3.40 5.23
CA PRO A 79 2.77 -4.40 4.17
C PRO A 79 3.69 -5.57 4.47
N GLY A 80 3.22 -6.77 4.14
CA GLY A 80 4.03 -7.99 4.21
C GLY A 80 5.18 -8.02 3.20
N TRP A 81 5.94 -9.09 3.18
CA TRP A 81 7.01 -9.29 2.22
C TRP A 81 6.50 -9.23 0.79
N HIS A 82 7.07 -8.32 -0.01
CA HIS A 82 6.74 -8.16 -1.42
C HIS A 82 7.92 -7.58 -2.18
N THR A 83 7.85 -7.67 -3.51
CA THR A 83 8.77 -6.98 -4.41
C THR A 83 8.00 -6.38 -5.58
N HIS A 84 8.60 -5.40 -6.25
CA HIS A 84 8.07 -4.76 -7.46
C HIS A 84 9.06 -4.86 -8.61
N THR A 85 8.56 -4.76 -9.82
CA THR A 85 9.37 -4.68 -11.03
C THR A 85 9.83 -3.25 -11.35
N TYR A 86 9.47 -2.29 -10.51
CA TYR A 86 9.80 -0.86 -10.63
C TYR A 86 10.35 -0.30 -9.30
N VAL A 87 10.83 0.95 -9.36
CA VAL A 87 11.32 1.68 -8.18
C VAL A 87 10.15 2.15 -7.33
N GLU A 88 10.26 1.94 -6.03
CA GLU A 88 9.39 2.52 -5.03
C GLU A 88 10.19 3.38 -4.07
N LEU A 89 9.71 4.58 -3.78
CA LEU A 89 10.25 5.46 -2.77
C LEU A 89 9.23 5.61 -1.65
N PHE A 90 9.71 5.56 -0.42
CA PHE A 90 8.88 5.71 0.76
C PHE A 90 9.38 6.84 1.66
N VAL A 91 8.44 7.60 2.22
CA VAL A 91 8.71 8.70 3.18
C VAL A 91 7.76 8.58 4.37
N PRO A 92 8.26 8.27 5.57
CA PRO A 92 7.49 8.45 6.79
C PRO A 92 7.06 9.91 6.96
N LEU A 93 5.82 10.16 7.31
CA LEU A 93 5.32 11.49 7.67
C LEU A 93 5.16 11.64 9.18
N THR A 94 4.75 10.56 9.84
CA THR A 94 4.63 10.48 11.29
C THR A 94 5.14 9.13 11.79
N GLY A 95 5.48 9.07 13.08
CA GLY A 95 5.95 7.86 13.74
C GLY A 95 7.34 7.41 13.29
N THR A 96 7.73 6.23 13.74
CA THR A 96 8.95 5.53 13.33
C THR A 96 8.55 4.29 12.56
N TRP A 97 9.19 4.06 11.43
CA TRP A 97 8.93 2.91 10.57
C TRP A 97 10.14 1.99 10.53
N ARG A 98 9.90 0.71 10.71
CA ARG A 98 10.91 -0.35 10.55
C ARG A 98 10.82 -0.92 9.15
N PHE A 99 11.89 -0.81 8.39
CA PHE A 99 12.04 -1.41 7.07
C PHE A 99 12.98 -2.60 7.18
N VAL A 100 12.56 -3.73 6.61
CA VAL A 100 13.36 -4.95 6.49
C VAL A 100 13.42 -5.31 5.02
N TYR A 101 14.62 -5.57 4.49
CA TYR A 101 14.82 -5.88 3.08
C TYR A 101 15.98 -6.85 2.87
N GLY A 102 15.91 -7.61 1.78
CA GLY A 102 16.91 -8.61 1.41
C GLY A 102 16.70 -9.13 -0.01
N THR A 103 17.55 -10.06 -0.42
CA THR A 103 17.50 -10.64 -1.77
C THR A 103 16.57 -11.84 -1.86
N ASN A 104 16.24 -12.46 -0.72
CA ASN A 104 15.35 -13.62 -0.64
C ASN A 104 14.38 -13.46 0.55
N PRO A 105 13.05 -13.53 0.36
CA PRO A 105 12.08 -13.43 1.45
C PRO A 105 11.90 -14.73 2.23
N ASP A 106 12.43 -15.86 1.73
CA ASP A 106 12.29 -17.18 2.33
C ASP A 106 13.47 -17.52 3.27
N ASP A 107 14.57 -16.79 3.14
CA ASP A 107 15.72 -16.90 4.04
C ASP A 107 15.40 -16.14 5.34
N ALA A 108 14.74 -16.84 6.25
CA ALA A 108 14.47 -16.33 7.58
C ALA A 108 15.79 -15.92 8.27
N ASP A 109 15.90 -14.64 8.57
CA ASP A 109 16.80 -14.00 9.53
C ASP A 109 18.28 -13.81 9.17
N ASP A 110 18.92 -14.61 8.32
CA ASP A 110 20.39 -14.53 8.16
C ASP A 110 20.89 -13.57 7.08
N ASP A 111 20.02 -13.09 6.17
CA ASP A 111 20.44 -12.24 5.03
C ASP A 111 19.57 -10.99 4.82
N VAL A 112 18.93 -10.53 5.88
CA VAL A 112 18.10 -9.32 5.83
C VAL A 112 18.78 -8.14 6.53
N THR A 113 18.56 -6.97 5.97
CA THR A 113 18.97 -5.70 6.58
C THR A 113 17.75 -5.00 7.16
N GLU A 114 17.92 -4.42 8.34
CA GLU A 114 16.89 -3.63 9.01
C GLU A 114 17.34 -2.18 9.18
N VAL A 115 16.41 -1.24 8.99
CA VAL A 115 16.63 0.18 9.29
C VAL A 115 15.36 0.80 9.90
N LEU A 116 15.55 1.66 10.88
CA LEU A 116 14.49 2.50 11.46
C LEU A 116 14.58 3.90 10.85
N LEU A 117 13.47 4.39 10.32
CA LEU A 117 13.37 5.72 9.73
C LEU A 117 12.27 6.52 10.44
N GLY A 118 12.56 7.78 10.69
CA GLY A 118 11.64 8.75 11.27
C GLY A 118 11.00 9.67 10.23
N PRO A 119 10.18 10.64 10.68
CA PRO A 119 9.52 11.58 9.78
C PRO A 119 10.50 12.33 8.87
N TRP A 120 10.18 12.37 7.58
CA TRP A 120 10.94 13.02 6.50
C TRP A 120 12.22 12.30 6.06
N ASP A 121 12.60 11.19 6.68
CA ASP A 121 13.60 10.31 6.10
C ASP A 121 13.07 9.69 4.79
N VAL A 122 13.98 9.29 3.91
CA VAL A 122 13.62 8.72 2.61
C VAL A 122 14.34 7.40 2.40
N ILE A 123 13.61 6.40 1.96
CA ILE A 123 14.16 5.14 1.47
C ILE A 123 13.67 4.88 0.05
N SER A 124 14.54 4.36 -0.81
CA SER A 124 14.23 4.00 -2.19
C SER A 124 14.61 2.56 -2.45
N PHE A 125 13.62 1.76 -2.85
CA PHE A 125 13.79 0.35 -3.16
C PHE A 125 13.98 0.15 -4.67
N PRO A 126 15.09 -0.46 -5.10
CA PRO A 126 15.27 -0.82 -6.49
C PRO A 126 14.33 -1.96 -6.89
N PRO A 127 14.06 -2.13 -8.21
CA PRO A 127 13.31 -3.28 -8.70
C PRO A 127 13.91 -4.62 -8.24
N GLY A 128 13.05 -5.57 -7.90
CA GLY A 128 13.44 -6.93 -7.52
C GLY A 128 13.95 -7.10 -6.08
N LEU A 129 14.18 -6.02 -5.33
CA LEU A 129 14.53 -6.13 -3.93
C LEU A 129 13.28 -6.49 -3.11
N TRP A 130 13.35 -7.57 -2.33
CA TRP A 130 12.31 -7.94 -1.39
C TRP A 130 12.32 -7.00 -0.19
N ARG A 131 11.15 -6.58 0.26
CA ARG A 131 10.98 -5.71 1.43
C ARG A 131 9.65 -5.95 2.12
N ARG A 132 9.65 -5.65 3.40
CA ARG A 132 8.48 -5.42 4.25
C ARG A 132 8.75 -4.23 5.14
N PHE A 133 7.72 -3.60 5.65
CA PHE A 133 7.89 -2.53 6.62
C PHE A 133 6.67 -2.43 7.53
N GLU A 134 6.89 -1.91 8.72
CA GLU A 134 5.85 -1.80 9.72
C GLU A 134 6.00 -0.51 10.52
N ASN A 135 4.90 -0.06 11.09
CA ASN A 135 4.89 1.01 12.06
C ASN A 135 5.50 0.51 13.38
N ALA A 136 6.67 1.00 13.72
CA ALA A 136 7.39 0.68 14.96
C ALA A 136 7.08 1.65 16.11
N SER A 137 6.07 2.51 15.97
CA SER A 137 5.58 3.42 17.00
C SER A 137 4.47 2.79 17.82
N ASP A 138 4.10 3.44 18.91
CA ASP A 138 3.00 3.06 19.83
C ASP A 138 1.64 3.69 19.44
N ALA A 139 1.58 4.44 18.35
CA ALA A 139 0.38 5.05 17.80
C ALA A 139 0.33 4.87 16.27
N ASN A 140 -0.85 5.10 15.65
CA ASN A 140 -0.98 5.09 14.21
C ASN A 140 0.06 6.01 13.56
N ALA A 141 0.69 5.53 12.51
CA ALA A 141 1.68 6.28 11.74
C ALA A 141 1.29 6.36 10.27
N VAL A 142 1.63 7.48 9.66
CA VAL A 142 1.31 7.81 8.26
C VAL A 142 2.60 7.96 7.47
N GLY A 143 2.59 7.46 6.25
CA GLY A 143 3.63 7.68 5.27
C GLY A 143 3.07 7.87 3.86
N PHE A 144 3.92 8.22 2.93
CA PHE A 144 3.56 8.17 1.53
C PHE A 144 4.62 7.43 0.71
N ALA A 145 4.17 6.82 -0.37
CA ALA A 145 5.01 6.18 -1.36
C ALA A 145 4.88 6.87 -2.71
N VAL A 146 5.99 6.95 -3.42
CA VAL A 146 6.04 7.32 -4.83
C VAL A 146 6.51 6.12 -5.62
N LEU A 147 5.73 5.75 -6.64
CA LEU A 147 5.99 4.59 -7.48
C LEU A 147 6.21 5.05 -8.92
N ASP A 148 7.18 4.45 -9.59
CA ASP A 148 7.42 4.62 -11.02
C ASP A 148 6.86 3.41 -11.79
N PRO A 149 5.56 3.43 -12.13
CA PRO A 149 4.87 2.21 -12.49
C PRO A 149 5.10 1.74 -13.91
N HIS A 150 5.63 2.53 -14.81
CA HIS A 150 5.65 2.21 -16.23
C HIS A 150 4.44 1.31 -16.64
N ASP A 151 4.66 0.28 -17.43
CA ASP A 151 3.61 -0.67 -17.85
C ASP A 151 3.40 -1.84 -16.85
N ALA A 152 4.11 -1.84 -15.71
CA ALA A 152 4.18 -2.97 -14.78
C ALA A 152 2.88 -3.29 -14.02
N PHE A 153 1.95 -2.33 -13.94
CA PHE A 153 0.66 -2.57 -13.28
C PHE A 153 -0.32 -3.44 -14.06
N LEU A 154 -0.02 -3.69 -15.32
CA LEU A 154 -0.87 -4.54 -16.18
C LEU A 154 -0.65 -6.03 -15.91
N GLU A 155 0.43 -6.38 -15.21
CA GLU A 155 0.81 -7.76 -14.91
C GLU A 155 0.76 -8.01 -13.39
N LYS A 156 1.38 -9.12 -12.97
CA LYS A 156 1.43 -9.56 -11.58
C LYS A 156 2.35 -8.65 -10.75
N ASP A 157 1.77 -7.63 -10.10
CA ASP A 157 2.50 -6.72 -9.21
C ASP A 157 1.57 -6.19 -8.09
N PRO A 158 1.98 -6.17 -6.82
CA PRO A 158 3.25 -6.67 -6.29
C PRO A 158 3.37 -8.20 -6.36
N ILE A 159 4.62 -8.67 -6.32
CA ILE A 159 4.94 -10.10 -6.23
C ILE A 159 5.08 -10.46 -4.75
N TRP A 160 4.38 -11.51 -4.34
CA TRP A 160 4.37 -12.04 -2.99
C TRP A 160 5.20 -13.32 -2.90
N PRO A 161 5.87 -13.63 -1.75
CA PRO A 161 6.46 -14.95 -1.55
C PRO A 161 5.37 -16.02 -1.49
N GLU A 162 5.70 -17.22 -1.96
CA GLU A 162 4.74 -18.32 -2.06
C GLU A 162 4.14 -18.69 -0.70
N TRP A 163 4.95 -18.75 0.36
CA TRP A 163 4.48 -19.04 1.71
C TRP A 163 3.43 -18.04 2.22
N MET A 164 3.54 -16.75 1.84
CA MET A 164 2.57 -15.74 2.22
C MET A 164 1.25 -15.91 1.45
N VAL A 165 1.32 -16.29 0.17
CA VAL A 165 0.15 -16.65 -0.64
C VAL A 165 -0.55 -17.89 -0.07
N GLU A 166 0.19 -18.90 0.36
CA GLU A 166 -0.36 -20.09 1.02
C GLU A 166 -1.05 -19.77 2.35
N GLN A 167 -0.45 -18.90 3.17
CA GLN A 167 -1.09 -18.44 4.40
C GLN A 167 -2.40 -17.68 4.14
N ALA A 168 -2.44 -16.84 3.12
CA ALA A 168 -3.65 -16.13 2.72
C ALA A 168 -4.70 -17.09 2.16
N ALA A 169 -4.30 -18.10 1.42
CA ALA A 169 -5.19 -19.15 0.91
C ALA A 169 -5.84 -19.96 2.05
N ALA A 170 -5.09 -20.24 3.12
CA ALA A 170 -5.64 -20.88 4.33
C ALA A 170 -6.72 -20.03 5.03
N ARG A 171 -6.77 -18.74 4.74
CA ARG A 171 -7.81 -17.81 5.23
C ARG A 171 -8.91 -17.51 4.20
N GLY A 172 -8.91 -18.26 3.09
CA GLY A 172 -9.96 -18.17 2.07
C GLY A 172 -9.66 -17.24 0.90
N LEU A 173 -8.48 -16.62 0.83
CA LEU A 173 -8.07 -15.90 -0.37
C LEU A 173 -7.73 -16.90 -1.47
N SER A 174 -8.07 -16.56 -2.70
CA SER A 174 -7.61 -17.28 -3.90
C SER A 174 -6.94 -16.30 -4.85
N ALA A 175 -6.13 -16.81 -5.75
CA ALA A 175 -5.52 -16.01 -6.81
C ALA A 175 -6.09 -16.40 -8.17
N ASP A 176 -6.22 -15.43 -9.07
CA ASP A 176 -6.51 -15.68 -10.47
C ASP A 176 -5.27 -16.24 -11.21
N PRO A 177 -5.40 -16.67 -12.48
CA PRO A 177 -4.25 -17.18 -13.25
C PRO A 177 -3.11 -16.16 -13.44
N SER A 178 -3.37 -14.86 -13.29
CA SER A 178 -2.34 -13.82 -13.32
C SER A 178 -1.62 -13.66 -11.98
N GLY A 179 -2.16 -14.26 -10.92
CA GLY A 179 -1.65 -14.17 -9.55
C GLY A 179 -2.20 -13.00 -8.74
N ARG A 180 -3.23 -12.31 -9.24
CA ARG A 180 -3.97 -11.31 -8.47
C ARG A 180 -4.89 -11.99 -7.47
N MET A 181 -4.95 -11.46 -6.26
CA MET A 181 -5.84 -12.01 -5.22
C MET A 181 -7.30 -11.70 -5.54
N ILE A 182 -8.14 -12.70 -5.38
CA ILE A 182 -9.60 -12.59 -5.54
C ILE A 182 -10.20 -12.39 -4.16
N LYS A 183 -10.99 -11.35 -4.03
CA LYS A 183 -11.72 -11.04 -2.80
C LYS A 183 -12.75 -12.13 -2.52
N PRO A 184 -12.67 -12.86 -1.38
CA PRO A 184 -13.67 -13.85 -1.03
C PRO A 184 -14.99 -13.22 -0.58
N ASP A 185 -16.09 -13.94 -0.67
CA ASP A 185 -17.43 -13.43 -0.29
C ASP A 185 -17.49 -13.00 1.19
N ASN A 186 -16.77 -13.68 2.07
CA ASN A 186 -16.69 -13.39 3.51
C ASN A 186 -15.50 -12.47 3.89
N PHE A 187 -14.95 -11.73 2.95
CA PHE A 187 -13.78 -10.86 3.17
C PHE A 187 -13.96 -9.89 4.35
N ALA A 188 -15.16 -9.29 4.47
CA ALA A 188 -15.44 -8.35 5.55
C ALA A 188 -15.39 -8.99 6.95
N GLU A 189 -15.73 -10.28 7.06
CA GLU A 189 -15.64 -11.04 8.31
C GLU A 189 -14.17 -11.27 8.67
N ILE A 190 -13.36 -11.75 7.71
CA ILE A 190 -11.93 -12.00 7.89
C ILE A 190 -11.19 -10.69 8.25
N GLU A 191 -11.46 -9.61 7.54
CA GLU A 191 -10.87 -8.30 7.83
C GLU A 191 -11.26 -7.81 9.22
N SER A 192 -12.51 -8.01 9.65
CA SER A 192 -12.98 -7.64 10.98
C SER A 192 -12.27 -8.41 12.09
N GLU A 193 -12.01 -9.70 11.90
CA GLU A 193 -11.24 -10.52 12.85
C GLU A 193 -9.80 -10.02 12.99
N VAL A 194 -9.13 -9.70 11.87
CA VAL A 194 -7.78 -9.14 11.89
C VAL A 194 -7.75 -7.80 12.60
N ARG A 195 -8.71 -6.91 12.33
CA ARG A 195 -8.83 -5.61 13.02
C ARG A 195 -9.09 -5.76 14.52
N ALA A 196 -9.90 -6.73 14.92
CA ALA A 196 -10.15 -6.99 16.34
C ALA A 196 -8.87 -7.41 17.06
N SER A 197 -8.04 -8.25 16.46
CA SER A 197 -6.76 -8.68 17.03
C SER A 197 -5.76 -7.53 17.22
N ILE A 198 -5.85 -6.48 16.41
CA ILE A 198 -5.01 -5.27 16.55
C ILE A 198 -5.43 -4.43 17.76
N ALA A 199 -6.73 -4.38 18.05
CA ALA A 199 -7.25 -3.58 19.17
C ALA A 199 -6.97 -4.22 20.55
N GLU A 200 -6.62 -5.50 20.58
CA GLU A 200 -6.30 -6.26 21.80
C GLU A 200 -4.79 -6.32 22.10
N ALA A 201 -3.94 -5.90 21.16
CA ALA A 201 -2.49 -5.90 21.27
C ALA A 201 -1.93 -4.57 21.80
#